data_ff2d2d9d35bc1a0a1ef14cbe57382bdb
#
_entry.id   ff2d2d9d35bc1a0a1ef14cbe57382bdb
#
_cell.length_a   1.000
_cell.length_b   1.000
_cell.length_c   1.000
_cell.angle_alpha   90.00
_cell.angle_beta   90.00
_cell.angle_gamma   90.00
#
_symmetry.space_group_name_H-M   'P 1'
#
loop_
_entity.id
_entity.type
_entity.pdbx_description
1 polymer ?
#
loop_
_entity_poly.entity_id
_entity_poly.type
_entity_poly.pdbx_seq_one_letter_code
_entity_poly.pdbx_strand_id
1 'polypeptide(L)'
;TYIIERSALECTKHCRRFERNRLYIEKLFKIIGGTMKREAFKMFLKPGFEKEYEKRHAAIWPELKQMLSENGVYDYSIYWDKDTNILFACQKTKGEESSQDMGNNPIVQKWWDYMADIMEVNPDNSPVTIPLPEVFHMD
;
A
#
# COMPACT_ATOMS: atom_id res chain seq x y z
N THR A 1 21.35 -48.01 -25.90
CA THR A 1 19.96 -47.71 -25.48
C THR A 1 19.86 -47.48 -23.96
N TYR A 2 20.69 -48.12 -23.13
CA TYR A 2 20.65 -47.98 -21.67
C TYR A 2 21.22 -46.66 -21.11
N ILE A 3 22.02 -45.92 -21.85
CA ILE A 3 22.68 -44.68 -21.40
C ILE A 3 21.77 -43.46 -21.60
N ILE A 4 20.84 -43.50 -22.54
CA ILE A 4 19.92 -42.39 -22.83
C ILE A 4 18.78 -42.31 -21.80
N GLU A 5 18.33 -43.44 -21.28
CA GLU A 5 17.25 -43.46 -20.28
C GLU A 5 17.68 -42.90 -18.89
N ARG A 6 18.95 -43.10 -18.51
CA ARG A 6 19.45 -42.59 -17.22
C ARG A 6 19.56 -41.04 -17.23
N SER A 7 19.98 -40.44 -18.32
CA SER A 7 20.10 -38.97 -18.40
C SER A 7 18.73 -38.26 -18.40
N ALA A 8 17.71 -38.87 -18.99
CA ALA A 8 16.35 -38.33 -18.99
C ALA A 8 15.69 -38.40 -17.59
N LEU A 9 15.97 -39.47 -16.85
CA LEU A 9 15.43 -39.64 -15.45
C LEU A 9 16.12 -38.68 -14.47
N GLU A 10 17.40 -38.37 -14.64
CA GLU A 10 18.11 -37.41 -13.81
C GLU A 10 17.69 -35.97 -14.11
N CYS A 11 17.45 -35.64 -15.37
CA CYS A 11 16.93 -34.35 -15.80
C CYS A 11 15.52 -34.09 -15.23
N THR A 12 14.63 -35.09 -15.25
CA THR A 12 13.27 -34.95 -14.69
C THR A 12 13.25 -34.87 -13.17
N LYS A 13 14.20 -35.48 -12.47
CA LYS A 13 14.34 -35.36 -11.00
C LYS A 13 14.88 -33.97 -10.60
N HIS A 14 15.79 -33.43 -11.38
CA HIS A 14 16.36 -32.08 -11.15
C HIS A 14 15.30 -31.01 -11.43
N CYS A 15 14.54 -31.13 -12.49
CA CYS A 15 13.46 -30.22 -12.85
C CYS A 15 12.34 -30.21 -11.79
N ARG A 16 11.92 -31.38 -11.30
CA ARG A 16 10.92 -31.51 -10.22
C ARG A 16 11.42 -30.97 -8.87
N ARG A 17 12.72 -30.99 -8.62
CA ARG A 17 13.31 -30.40 -7.42
C ARG A 17 13.35 -28.87 -7.53
N PHE A 18 13.57 -28.32 -8.72
CA PHE A 18 13.55 -26.90 -9.00
C PHE A 18 12.12 -26.32 -8.89
N GLU A 19 11.12 -27.02 -9.42
CA GLU A 19 9.72 -26.63 -9.33
C GLU A 19 9.20 -26.70 -7.88
N ARG A 20 9.58 -27.72 -7.10
CA ARG A 20 9.25 -27.78 -5.68
C ARG A 20 9.89 -26.68 -4.85
N ASN A 21 11.14 -26.31 -5.16
CA ASN A 21 11.80 -25.19 -4.49
C ASN A 21 11.16 -23.86 -4.87
N ARG A 22 10.75 -23.68 -6.11
CA ARG A 22 10.05 -22.47 -6.57
C ARG A 22 8.71 -22.30 -5.84
N LEU A 23 7.89 -23.37 -5.80
CA LEU A 23 6.62 -23.37 -5.08
C LEU A 23 6.78 -23.19 -3.56
N TYR A 24 7.87 -23.71 -3.00
CA TYR A 24 8.19 -23.54 -1.58
C TYR A 24 8.63 -22.09 -1.29
N ILE A 25 9.43 -21.50 -2.15
CA ILE A 25 9.85 -20.11 -2.06
C ILE A 25 8.66 -19.17 -2.28
N GLU A 26 7.78 -19.46 -3.24
CA GLU A 26 6.55 -18.69 -3.46
C GLU A 26 5.58 -18.81 -2.26
N LYS A 27 5.47 -19.99 -1.63
CA LYS A 27 4.72 -20.17 -0.39
C LYS A 27 5.35 -19.45 0.80
N LEU A 28 6.67 -19.47 0.93
CA LEU A 28 7.41 -18.72 1.94
C LEU A 28 7.25 -17.22 1.73
N PHE A 29 7.31 -16.73 0.50
CA PHE A 29 7.05 -15.33 0.16
C PHE A 29 5.63 -14.90 0.53
N LYS A 30 4.63 -15.78 0.34
CA LYS A 30 3.25 -15.53 0.79
C LYS A 30 3.08 -15.56 2.31
N ILE A 31 3.92 -16.31 3.02
CA ILE A 31 3.84 -16.45 4.48
C ILE A 31 4.67 -15.39 5.21
N ILE A 32 5.79 -14.93 4.62
CA ILE A 32 6.77 -14.02 5.27
C ILE A 32 6.58 -12.57 4.83
N GLY A 33 5.97 -12.32 3.70
CA GLY A 33 5.73 -10.96 3.21
C GLY A 33 4.70 -10.97 2.12
N GLY A 34 3.54 -10.44 2.41
CA GLY A 34 2.55 -10.13 1.40
C GLY A 34 3.21 -9.39 0.22
N THR A 35 2.73 -9.65 -0.98
CA THR A 35 3.20 -8.98 -2.20
C THR A 35 3.18 -7.48 -1.96
N MET A 36 4.35 -6.84 -2.01
CA MET A 36 4.45 -5.40 -1.94
C MET A 36 3.61 -4.78 -3.05
N LYS A 37 2.64 -3.95 -2.67
CA LYS A 37 1.79 -3.22 -3.60
C LYS A 37 2.16 -1.74 -3.58
N ARG A 38 2.16 -1.11 -4.74
CA ARG A 38 2.11 0.35 -4.86
C ARG A 38 0.68 0.76 -5.13
N GLU A 39 0.24 1.77 -4.43
CA GLU A 39 -1.10 2.32 -4.56
C GLU A 39 -1.02 3.83 -4.70
N ALA A 40 -1.84 4.36 -5.59
CA ALA A 40 -2.04 5.79 -5.70
C ALA A 40 -3.53 6.10 -5.73
N PHE A 41 -3.91 7.22 -5.12
CA PHE A 41 -5.29 7.66 -5.08
C PHE A 41 -5.39 9.18 -4.95
N LYS A 42 -6.52 9.72 -5.34
CA LYS A 42 -6.86 11.13 -5.14
C LYS A 42 -7.71 11.30 -3.89
N MET A 43 -7.48 12.41 -3.20
CA MET A 43 -8.33 12.97 -2.17
C MET A 43 -8.61 14.43 -2.51
N PHE A 44 -9.53 15.07 -1.81
CA PHE A 44 -9.97 16.42 -2.14
C PHE A 44 -9.87 17.31 -0.91
N LEU A 45 -9.10 18.39 -1.06
CA LEU A 45 -8.92 19.42 -0.04
C LEU A 45 -9.97 20.52 -0.25
N LYS A 46 -10.58 20.99 0.84
CA LYS A 46 -11.44 22.16 0.77
C LYS A 46 -10.61 23.42 0.46
N PRO A 47 -11.13 24.34 -0.36
CA PRO A 47 -10.40 25.55 -0.73
C PRO A 47 -9.97 26.36 0.50
N GLY A 48 -8.73 26.86 0.49
CA GLY A 48 -8.17 27.71 1.55
C GLY A 48 -7.55 26.97 2.73
N PHE A 49 -7.58 25.64 2.76
CA PHE A 49 -7.06 24.81 3.87
C PHE A 49 -5.70 24.17 3.60
N GLU A 50 -5.01 24.54 2.53
CA GLU A 50 -3.72 23.95 2.14
C GLU A 50 -2.64 24.08 3.23
N LYS A 51 -2.53 25.25 3.84
CA LYS A 51 -1.56 25.50 4.93
C LYS A 51 -1.89 24.73 6.20
N GLU A 52 -3.18 24.61 6.53
CA GLU A 52 -3.63 23.86 7.69
C GLU A 52 -3.43 22.36 7.48
N TYR A 53 -3.67 21.85 6.28
CA TYR A 53 -3.38 20.46 5.89
C TYR A 53 -1.89 20.14 6.07
N GLU A 54 -1.02 20.97 5.52
CA GLU A 54 0.44 20.82 5.64
C GLU A 54 0.88 20.86 7.12
N LYS A 55 0.37 21.82 7.89
CA LYS A 55 0.66 21.96 9.32
C LYS A 55 0.26 20.72 10.12
N ARG A 56 -0.95 20.20 9.91
CA ARG A 56 -1.42 18.99 10.61
C ARG A 56 -0.58 17.77 10.26
N HIS A 57 -0.17 17.61 9.00
CA HIS A 57 0.70 16.51 8.57
C HIS A 57 2.15 16.68 9.05
N ALA A 58 2.67 17.89 9.14
CA ALA A 58 3.97 18.15 9.75
C ALA A 58 4.01 17.75 11.24
N ALA A 59 2.88 17.82 11.92
CA ALA A 59 2.67 17.42 13.31
C ALA A 59 1.88 16.11 13.42
N ILE A 60 2.04 15.19 12.46
CA ILE A 60 1.35 13.89 12.48
C ILE A 60 1.58 13.16 13.81
N TRP A 61 0.53 12.57 14.34
CA TRP A 61 0.59 11.86 15.61
C TRP A 61 1.56 10.67 15.53
N PRO A 62 2.53 10.57 16.45
CA PRO A 62 3.50 9.47 16.45
C PRO A 62 2.86 8.09 16.48
N GLU A 63 1.80 7.91 17.27
CA GLU A 63 1.04 6.66 17.35
C GLU A 63 0.34 6.29 16.05
N LEU A 64 -0.15 7.27 15.28
CA LEU A 64 -0.72 7.03 13.97
C LEU A 64 0.34 6.55 12.98
N LYS A 65 1.49 7.21 12.96
CA LYS A 65 2.62 6.85 12.10
C LYS A 65 3.14 5.45 12.43
N GLN A 66 3.28 5.13 13.71
CA GLN A 66 3.69 3.82 14.18
C GLN A 66 2.68 2.74 13.74
N MET A 67 1.40 2.98 13.97
CA MET A 67 0.33 2.03 13.60
C MET A 67 0.31 1.75 12.10
N LEU A 68 0.43 2.77 11.25
CA LEU A 68 0.52 2.60 9.80
C LEU A 68 1.73 1.74 9.40
N SER A 69 2.89 2.00 9.99
CA SER A 69 4.12 1.23 9.73
C SER A 69 3.98 -0.24 10.16
N GLU A 70 3.42 -0.49 11.33
CA GLU A 70 3.19 -1.84 11.87
C GLU A 70 2.20 -2.64 11.00
N ASN A 71 1.25 -1.97 10.36
CA ASN A 71 0.32 -2.58 9.40
C ASN A 71 0.84 -2.60 7.96
N GLY A 72 2.11 -2.33 7.76
CA GLY A 72 2.79 -2.51 6.49
C GLY A 72 2.67 -1.36 5.51
N VAL A 73 2.15 -0.20 5.92
CA VAL A 73 2.13 1.02 5.10
C VAL A 73 3.46 1.75 5.23
N TYR A 74 4.09 2.05 4.13
CA TYR A 74 5.38 2.76 4.10
C TYR A 74 5.55 3.49 2.78
N ASP A 75 6.61 4.31 2.68
CA ASP A 75 6.90 5.13 1.50
C ASP A 75 5.65 5.90 1.05
N TYR A 76 5.00 6.58 2.02
CA TYR A 76 3.74 7.27 1.83
C TYR A 76 3.98 8.76 1.62
N SER A 77 3.62 9.25 0.45
CA SER A 77 3.73 10.65 0.05
C SER A 77 2.41 11.21 -0.43
N ILE A 78 2.15 12.46 -0.12
CA ILE A 78 0.96 13.19 -0.58
C ILE A 78 1.42 14.46 -1.28
N TYR A 79 0.94 14.68 -2.49
CA TYR A 79 1.21 15.84 -3.32
C TYR A 79 -0.06 16.67 -3.49
N TRP A 80 0.05 17.96 -3.51
CA TRP A 80 -1.07 18.89 -3.69
C TRP A 80 -0.99 19.57 -5.04
N ASP A 81 -2.07 19.49 -5.81
CA ASP A 81 -2.29 20.29 -7.01
C ASP A 81 -2.97 21.62 -6.64
N LYS A 82 -2.25 22.72 -6.82
CA LYS A 82 -2.71 24.06 -6.45
C LYS A 82 -3.91 24.54 -7.26
N ASP A 83 -4.01 24.09 -8.51
CA ASP A 83 -5.05 24.56 -9.44
C ASP A 83 -6.38 23.90 -9.19
N THR A 84 -6.37 22.64 -8.77
CA THR A 84 -7.57 21.82 -8.60
C THR A 84 -7.92 21.50 -7.15
N ASN A 85 -7.03 21.79 -6.18
CA ASN A 85 -7.12 21.33 -4.79
C ASN A 85 -7.18 19.80 -4.61
N ILE A 86 -6.74 19.06 -5.61
CA ILE A 86 -6.64 17.60 -5.52
C ILE A 86 -5.35 17.24 -4.79
N LEU A 87 -5.46 16.28 -3.87
CA LEU A 87 -4.34 15.64 -3.21
C LEU A 87 -4.07 14.31 -3.90
N PHE A 88 -2.85 14.12 -4.37
CA PHE A 88 -2.39 12.87 -4.97
C PHE A 88 -1.56 12.11 -3.95
N ALA A 89 -2.07 10.99 -3.48
CA ALA A 89 -1.38 10.13 -2.53
C ALA A 89 -0.74 8.95 -3.23
N CYS A 90 0.45 8.57 -2.78
CA CYS A 90 1.18 7.40 -3.24
C CYS A 90 1.77 6.69 -2.03
N GLN A 91 1.56 5.38 -1.92
CA GLN A 91 2.06 4.58 -0.81
C GLN A 91 2.45 3.18 -1.27
N LYS A 92 3.28 2.53 -0.47
CA LYS A 92 3.56 1.10 -0.57
C LYS A 92 2.93 0.37 0.60
N THR A 93 2.38 -0.82 0.34
CA THR A 93 1.81 -1.68 1.38
C THR A 93 2.40 -3.07 1.31
N LYS A 94 2.69 -3.68 2.45
CA LYS A 94 3.10 -5.08 2.59
C LYS A 94 1.93 -6.00 2.92
N GLY A 95 0.79 -5.42 3.33
CA GLY A 95 -0.43 -6.12 3.66
C GLY A 95 -1.45 -6.05 2.54
N GLU A 96 -2.65 -6.55 2.81
CA GLU A 96 -3.78 -6.47 1.89
C GLU A 96 -4.54 -5.16 2.03
N GLU A 97 -4.40 -4.47 3.16
CA GLU A 97 -5.12 -3.24 3.48
C GLU A 97 -4.32 -1.99 3.13
N SER A 98 -5.01 -1.03 2.51
CA SER A 98 -4.54 0.34 2.31
C SER A 98 -4.69 1.17 3.60
N SER A 99 -3.95 2.27 3.72
CA SER A 99 -4.17 3.25 4.78
C SER A 99 -5.62 3.75 4.84
N GLN A 100 -6.35 3.68 3.74
CA GLN A 100 -7.75 4.12 3.63
C GLN A 100 -8.77 3.07 4.10
N ASP A 101 -8.34 1.82 4.29
CA ASP A 101 -9.21 0.70 4.73
C ASP A 101 -9.15 0.47 6.25
N MET A 102 -8.35 1.24 6.97
CA MET A 102 -8.06 1.03 8.40
C MET A 102 -9.02 1.77 9.35
N GLY A 103 -10.22 2.12 8.89
CA GLY A 103 -11.21 2.86 9.69
C GLY A 103 -11.71 2.16 10.96
N ASN A 104 -11.51 0.85 11.07
CA ASN A 104 -11.78 0.09 12.29
C ASN A 104 -10.78 0.37 13.42
N ASN A 105 -9.61 0.96 13.10
CA ASN A 105 -8.64 1.33 14.11
C ASN A 105 -9.03 2.68 14.75
N PRO A 106 -9.15 2.76 16.10
CA PRO A 106 -9.56 3.98 16.78
C PRO A 106 -8.66 5.20 16.53
N ILE A 107 -7.35 4.98 16.30
CA ILE A 107 -6.41 6.07 16.03
C ILE A 107 -6.66 6.65 14.63
N VAL A 108 -6.91 5.79 13.64
CA VAL A 108 -7.24 6.21 12.28
C VAL A 108 -8.55 6.97 12.25
N GLN A 109 -9.58 6.47 12.93
CA GLN A 109 -10.87 7.16 13.03
C GLN A 109 -10.74 8.54 13.67
N LYS A 110 -9.97 8.67 14.76
CA LYS A 110 -9.70 9.97 15.38
C LYS A 110 -8.97 10.94 14.45
N TRP A 111 -8.05 10.43 13.65
CA TRP A 111 -7.34 11.24 12.65
C TRP A 111 -8.29 11.71 11.54
N TRP A 112 -9.15 10.84 11.05
CA TRP A 112 -10.17 11.22 10.08
C TRP A 112 -11.15 12.25 10.62
N ASP A 113 -11.62 12.07 11.85
CA ASP A 113 -12.49 13.03 12.52
C ASP A 113 -11.81 14.40 12.66
N TYR A 114 -10.52 14.40 12.98
CA TYR A 114 -9.71 15.62 13.10
C TYR A 114 -9.49 16.31 11.75
N MET A 115 -9.39 15.56 10.66
CA MET A 115 -9.15 16.09 9.31
C MET A 115 -10.44 16.45 8.54
N ALA A 116 -11.60 16.03 9.03
CA ALA A 116 -12.87 16.11 8.31
C ALA A 116 -13.34 17.54 8.00
N ASP A 117 -12.95 18.53 8.81
CA ASP A 117 -13.32 19.92 8.62
C ASP A 117 -12.61 20.58 7.42
N ILE A 118 -11.47 20.05 6.99
CA ILE A 118 -10.63 20.62 5.92
C ILE A 118 -10.62 19.81 4.63
N MET A 119 -11.21 18.62 4.63
CA MET A 119 -11.24 17.71 3.48
C MET A 119 -12.68 17.35 3.08
N GLU A 120 -12.85 16.88 1.86
CA GLU A 120 -14.08 16.17 1.48
C GLU A 120 -14.06 14.77 2.07
N VAL A 121 -15.10 14.42 2.80
CA VAL A 121 -15.19 13.16 3.54
C VAL A 121 -16.52 12.46 3.30
N ASN A 122 -16.51 11.14 3.51
CA ASN A 122 -17.70 10.30 3.57
C ASN A 122 -18.45 10.50 4.91
N PRO A 123 -19.66 9.96 5.08
CA PRO A 123 -20.43 10.09 6.33
C PRO A 123 -19.72 9.59 7.58
N ASP A 124 -18.77 8.66 7.47
CA ASP A 124 -17.93 8.14 8.54
C ASP A 124 -16.63 8.94 8.76
N ASN A 125 -16.51 10.11 8.12
CA ASN A 125 -15.33 10.97 8.11
C ASN A 125 -14.09 10.37 7.41
N SER A 126 -14.18 9.20 6.80
CA SER A 126 -13.12 8.73 5.92
C SER A 126 -12.96 9.68 4.73
N PRO A 127 -11.73 9.96 4.27
CA PRO A 127 -11.53 10.80 3.11
C PRO A 127 -12.23 10.22 1.87
N VAL A 128 -12.88 11.06 1.08
CA VAL A 128 -13.32 10.66 -0.26
C VAL A 128 -12.08 10.35 -1.08
N THR A 129 -11.96 9.11 -1.57
CA THR A 129 -10.81 8.65 -2.35
C THR A 129 -11.21 8.11 -3.69
N ILE A 130 -10.40 8.39 -4.70
CA ILE A 130 -10.53 7.81 -6.04
C ILE A 130 -9.23 7.09 -6.37
N PRO A 131 -9.24 5.75 -6.50
CA PRO A 131 -8.06 4.99 -6.87
C PRO A 131 -7.52 5.40 -8.24
N LEU A 132 -6.19 5.42 -8.37
CA LEU A 132 -5.49 5.67 -9.63
C LEU A 132 -4.82 4.36 -10.08
N PRO A 133 -5.16 3.84 -11.28
CA PRO A 133 -4.46 2.68 -11.82
C PRO A 133 -3.03 3.05 -12.20
N GLU A 134 -2.07 2.21 -11.82
CA GLU A 134 -0.69 2.34 -12.29
C GLU A 134 -0.64 1.96 -13.78
N VAL A 135 -0.17 2.88 -14.62
CA VAL A 135 -0.03 2.67 -16.07
C VAL A 135 1.42 2.45 -16.48
N PHE A 136 2.36 2.80 -15.62
CA PHE A 136 3.80 2.60 -15.84
C PHE A 136 4.57 2.69 -14.52
N HIS A 137 5.59 1.86 -14.39
CA HIS A 137 6.59 1.95 -13.33
C HIS A 137 7.95 1.54 -13.85
N MET A 138 8.98 2.19 -13.35
CA MET A 138 10.39 1.83 -13.54
C MET A 138 11.10 1.87 -12.19
N ASP A 139 11.88 0.82 -11.90
CA ASP A 139 12.72 0.74 -10.69
C ASP A 139 13.90 1.72 -10.76
#